data_91fd6f6c0743232d14307d36808fcb28
#
_entry.id   91fd6f6c0743232d14307d36808fcb28
#
_cell.length_a   1.000
_cell.length_b   1.000
_cell.length_c   1.000
_cell.angle_alpha   90.00
_cell.angle_beta   90.00
_cell.angle_gamma   90.00
#
_symmetry.space_group_name_H-M   'P 1'
#
loop_
_entity.id
_entity.type
_entity.pdbx_description
1 polymer ?
#
loop_
_entity_poly.entity_id
_entity_poly.type
_entity_poly.pdbx_seq_one_letter_code
_entity_poly.pdbx_strand_id
1 'polypeptide(L)'
;MSDTYLDRAASWADWMVTKESRGAGDLDNARHRVARRHGVPYSTFFALRWRKPKCPHRIRGIYEQMREAYIKECKRQVSCLEQEIAITEELTGPDCHSVVEAKALLDAAKAKLTD
;
A
#
# COMPACT_ATOMS: atom_id res chain seq x y z
N MET A 1 -25.01 -9.95 5.01
CA MET A 1 -23.80 -10.58 4.47
C MET A 1 -22.72 -9.54 4.24
N SER A 2 -21.55 -9.75 4.76
CA SER A 2 -20.43 -8.87 4.44
C SER A 2 -19.95 -9.17 3.03
N ASP A 3 -19.63 -8.14 2.29
CA ASP A 3 -19.07 -8.29 0.94
C ASP A 3 -17.56 -8.46 1.07
N THR A 4 -17.07 -9.64 0.72
CA THR A 4 -15.65 -9.99 0.80
C THR A 4 -14.77 -9.02 0.00
N TYR A 5 -15.24 -8.60 -1.17
CA TYR A 5 -14.50 -7.68 -2.03
C TYR A 5 -14.38 -6.29 -1.38
N LEU A 6 -15.48 -5.80 -0.80
CA LEU A 6 -15.45 -4.51 -0.08
C LEU A 6 -14.60 -4.60 1.17
N ASP A 7 -14.64 -5.70 1.89
CA ASP A 7 -13.84 -5.90 3.09
C ASP A 7 -12.35 -5.89 2.75
N ARG A 8 -11.96 -6.54 1.65
CA ARG A 8 -10.58 -6.51 1.18
C ARG A 8 -10.15 -5.11 0.75
N ALA A 9 -11.00 -4.43 -0.02
CA ALA A 9 -10.71 -3.07 -0.47
C ALA A 9 -10.55 -2.12 0.73
N ALA A 10 -11.41 -2.25 1.73
CA ALA A 10 -11.33 -1.46 2.95
C ALA A 10 -10.04 -1.76 3.72
N SER A 11 -9.65 -3.02 3.81
CA SER A 11 -8.39 -3.41 4.46
C SER A 11 -7.19 -2.79 3.77
N TRP A 12 -7.14 -2.84 2.45
CA TRP A 12 -6.06 -2.23 1.67
C TRP A 12 -6.02 -0.72 1.87
N ALA A 13 -7.18 -0.06 1.82
CA ALA A 13 -7.28 1.38 2.02
C ALA A 13 -6.81 1.77 3.43
N ASP A 14 -7.28 1.06 4.45
CA ASP A 14 -6.89 1.32 5.84
C ASP A 14 -5.39 1.12 6.05
N TRP A 15 -4.82 0.08 5.45
CA TRP A 15 -3.39 -0.18 5.55
C TRP A 15 -2.58 0.97 4.93
N MET A 16 -2.95 1.42 3.72
CA MET A 16 -2.26 2.52 3.06
C MET A 16 -2.37 3.83 3.85
N VAL A 17 -3.56 4.13 4.35
CA VAL A 17 -3.80 5.35 5.12
C VAL A 17 -3.05 5.32 6.45
N THR A 18 -3.07 4.18 7.13
CA THR A 18 -2.35 4.02 8.41
C THR A 18 -0.86 4.21 8.23
N LYS A 19 -0.29 3.65 7.16
CA LYS A 19 1.12 3.81 6.84
C LYS A 19 1.49 5.27 6.53
N GLU A 20 0.60 6.00 5.88
CA GLU A 20 0.81 7.40 5.53
C GLU A 20 0.58 8.35 6.70
N SER A 21 -0.24 7.97 7.67
CA SER A 21 -0.60 8.81 8.80
C SER A 21 0.61 9.12 9.68
N ARG A 22 0.70 10.39 10.08
CA ARG A 22 1.79 10.88 10.95
C ARG A 22 1.39 10.93 12.42
N GLY A 23 0.22 10.40 12.77
CA GLY A 23 -0.26 10.35 14.12
C GLY A 23 -1.75 10.63 14.23
N ALA A 24 -2.24 10.75 15.48
CA ALA A 24 -3.64 11.03 15.75
C ALA A 24 -4.04 12.36 15.13
N GLY A 25 -5.20 12.41 14.49
CA GLY A 25 -5.71 13.61 13.83
C GLY A 25 -5.23 13.81 12.40
N ASP A 26 -4.31 12.97 11.91
CA ASP A 26 -3.80 13.09 10.55
C ASP A 26 -4.48 12.14 9.55
N LEU A 27 -5.40 11.29 10.00
CA LEU A 27 -6.02 10.26 9.15
C LEU A 27 -6.72 10.83 7.92
N ASP A 28 -7.45 11.93 8.07
CA ASP A 28 -8.15 12.52 6.92
C ASP A 28 -7.17 13.09 5.90
N ASN A 29 -6.15 13.78 6.37
CA ASN A 29 -5.09 14.30 5.50
C ASN A 29 -4.33 13.15 4.83
N ALA A 30 -4.09 12.06 5.56
CA ALA A 30 -3.45 10.87 5.01
C ALA A 30 -4.28 10.26 3.88
N ARG A 31 -5.61 10.19 4.03
CA ARG A 31 -6.51 9.72 2.96
C ARG A 31 -6.38 10.57 1.70
N HIS A 32 -6.34 11.89 1.86
CA HIS A 32 -6.16 12.80 0.73
C HIS A 32 -4.81 12.59 0.04
N ARG A 33 -3.73 12.41 0.81
CA ARG A 33 -2.40 12.18 0.25
C ARG A 33 -2.33 10.87 -0.53
N VAL A 34 -2.87 9.78 0.04
CA VAL A 34 -2.90 8.46 -0.62
C VAL A 34 -3.75 8.52 -1.88
N ALA A 35 -4.92 9.13 -1.81
CA ALA A 35 -5.81 9.28 -2.95
C ALA A 35 -5.12 10.00 -4.11
N ARG A 36 -4.43 11.09 -3.80
CA ARG A 36 -3.71 11.88 -4.81
C ARG A 36 -2.54 11.11 -5.40
N ARG A 37 -1.80 10.39 -4.56
CA ARG A 37 -0.63 9.61 -5.00
C ARG A 37 -0.99 8.54 -6.01
N HIS A 38 -2.11 7.86 -5.80
CA HIS A 38 -2.51 6.73 -6.63
C HIS A 38 -3.60 7.05 -7.65
N GLY A 39 -4.02 8.31 -7.71
CA GLY A 39 -5.06 8.72 -8.66
C GLY A 39 -6.42 8.12 -8.36
N VAL A 40 -6.69 7.78 -7.11
CA VAL A 40 -7.99 7.26 -6.66
C VAL A 40 -8.80 8.41 -6.08
N PRO A 41 -10.07 8.58 -6.46
CA PRO A 41 -10.89 9.65 -5.87
C PRO A 41 -10.99 9.52 -4.35
N TYR A 42 -10.90 10.65 -3.65
CA TYR A 42 -11.08 10.66 -2.19
C TYR A 42 -12.44 10.07 -1.79
N SER A 43 -13.47 10.30 -2.62
CA SER A 43 -14.81 9.76 -2.36
C SER A 43 -14.81 8.23 -2.23
N THR A 44 -13.89 7.56 -2.91
CA THR A 44 -13.77 6.09 -2.81
C THR A 44 -13.31 5.68 -1.40
N PHE A 45 -12.32 6.36 -0.85
CA PHE A 45 -11.86 6.11 0.51
C PHE A 45 -12.96 6.43 1.54
N PHE A 46 -13.67 7.53 1.33
CA PHE A 46 -14.79 7.91 2.18
C PHE A 46 -15.90 6.86 2.15
N ALA A 47 -16.26 6.39 0.95
CA ALA A 47 -17.30 5.38 0.77
C ALA A 47 -16.96 4.08 1.49
N LEU A 48 -15.70 3.63 1.40
CA LEU A 48 -15.26 2.40 2.05
C LEU A 48 -15.31 2.51 3.58
N ARG A 49 -15.09 3.70 4.12
CA ARG A 49 -15.09 3.91 5.56
C ARG A 49 -16.49 4.11 6.13
N TRP A 50 -17.35 4.92 5.46
CA TRP A 50 -18.61 5.37 6.02
C TRP A 50 -19.84 5.04 5.20
N ARG A 51 -19.72 4.87 3.88
CA ARG A 51 -20.88 4.65 2.99
C ARG A 51 -20.59 3.53 1.99
N LYS A 52 -20.53 2.31 2.47
CA LYS A 52 -20.26 1.16 1.60
C LYS A 52 -21.34 1.05 0.52
N PRO A 53 -20.92 1.00 -0.76
CA PRO A 53 -21.86 0.88 -1.88
C PRO A 53 -22.53 -0.50 -1.89
N LYS A 54 -23.73 -0.55 -2.47
CA LYS A 54 -24.50 -1.79 -2.60
C LYS A 54 -24.59 -2.28 -4.04
N CYS A 55 -24.32 -1.41 -5.00
CA CYS A 55 -24.37 -1.75 -6.41
C CYS A 55 -23.18 -2.62 -6.81
N PRO A 56 -23.39 -3.82 -7.42
CA PRO A 56 -22.28 -4.72 -7.79
C PRO A 56 -21.25 -4.06 -8.72
N HIS A 57 -21.69 -3.25 -9.66
CA HIS A 57 -20.80 -2.54 -10.56
C HIS A 57 -19.85 -1.62 -9.82
N ARG A 58 -20.37 -0.89 -8.85
CA ARG A 58 -19.59 0.06 -8.08
C ARG A 58 -18.63 -0.66 -7.14
N ILE A 59 -19.09 -1.75 -6.54
CA ILE A 59 -18.25 -2.60 -5.68
C ILE A 59 -17.05 -3.11 -6.46
N ARG A 60 -17.28 -3.63 -7.66
CA ARG A 60 -16.22 -4.16 -8.51
C ARG A 60 -15.23 -3.06 -8.90
N GLY A 61 -15.71 -1.89 -9.29
CA GLY A 61 -14.86 -0.76 -9.64
C GLY A 61 -13.97 -0.31 -8.48
N ILE A 62 -14.55 -0.21 -7.29
CA ILE A 62 -13.81 0.16 -6.08
C ILE A 62 -12.76 -0.90 -5.74
N TYR A 63 -13.13 -2.17 -5.83
CA TYR A 63 -12.21 -3.27 -5.57
C TYR A 63 -11.00 -3.22 -6.50
N GLU A 64 -11.24 -3.04 -7.80
CA GLU A 64 -10.18 -2.98 -8.79
C GLU A 64 -9.26 -1.76 -8.58
N GLN A 65 -9.84 -0.59 -8.28
CA GLN A 65 -9.07 0.61 -8.00
C GLN A 65 -8.19 0.44 -6.77
N MET A 66 -8.73 -0.12 -5.70
CA MET A 66 -7.97 -0.34 -4.46
C MET A 66 -6.90 -1.40 -4.64
N ARG A 67 -7.20 -2.45 -5.40
CA ARG A 67 -6.22 -3.50 -5.70
C ARG A 67 -5.02 -2.91 -6.44
N GLU A 68 -5.27 -2.12 -7.49
CA GLU A 68 -4.20 -1.49 -8.25
C GLU A 68 -3.38 -0.51 -7.39
N ALA A 69 -4.07 0.31 -6.59
CA ALA A 69 -3.40 1.25 -5.70
C ALA A 69 -2.53 0.52 -4.68
N TYR A 70 -3.05 -0.55 -4.10
CA TYR A 70 -2.32 -1.37 -3.12
C TYR A 70 -1.07 -1.99 -3.74
N ILE A 71 -1.18 -2.55 -4.95
CA ILE A 71 -0.04 -3.14 -5.65
C ILE A 71 1.01 -2.08 -5.94
N LYS A 72 0.60 -0.91 -6.40
CA LYS A 72 1.51 0.21 -6.66
C LYS A 72 2.23 0.66 -5.39
N GLU A 73 1.50 0.71 -4.27
CA GLU A 73 2.09 1.10 -2.98
C GLU A 73 3.11 0.07 -2.51
N CYS A 74 2.82 -1.21 -2.66
CA CYS A 74 3.78 -2.27 -2.32
C CYS A 74 5.04 -2.17 -3.16
N LYS A 75 4.89 -1.91 -4.47
CA LYS A 75 6.04 -1.73 -5.37
C LYS A 75 6.86 -0.50 -4.98
N ARG A 76 6.19 0.58 -4.62
CA ARG A 76 6.87 1.80 -4.17
C ARG A 76 7.69 1.55 -2.91
N GLN A 77 7.13 0.82 -1.96
CA GLN A 77 7.84 0.48 -0.72
C GLN A 77 9.04 -0.43 -0.97
N VAL A 78 8.89 -1.40 -1.87
CA VAL A 78 10.01 -2.27 -2.28
C VAL A 78 11.13 -1.42 -2.87
N SER A 79 10.80 -0.46 -3.75
CA SER A 79 11.77 0.43 -4.36
C SER A 79 12.51 1.27 -3.32
N CYS A 80 11.79 1.80 -2.33
CA CYS A 80 12.40 2.56 -1.24
C CYS A 80 13.36 1.71 -0.41
N LEU A 81 12.98 0.46 -0.13
CA LEU A 81 13.82 -0.47 0.61
C LEU A 81 15.08 -0.82 -0.18
N GLU A 82 14.98 -0.97 -1.51
CA GLU A 82 16.15 -1.19 -2.36
C GLU A 82 17.16 -0.06 -2.23
N GLN A 83 16.67 1.17 -2.25
CA GLN A 83 17.53 2.34 -2.13
C GLN A 83 18.19 2.40 -0.75
N GLU A 84 17.43 2.13 0.31
CA GLU A 84 17.97 2.10 1.67
C GLU A 84 19.04 1.02 1.84
N ILE A 85 18.81 -0.15 1.27
CA ILE A 85 19.79 -1.25 1.31
C ILE A 85 21.05 -0.87 0.56
N ALA A 86 20.93 -0.25 -0.62
CA ALA A 86 22.05 0.20 -1.41
C ALA A 86 22.91 1.22 -0.64
N ILE A 87 22.28 2.18 0.02
CA ILE A 87 22.97 3.18 0.83
C ILE A 87 23.69 2.51 2.01
N THR A 88 23.01 1.61 2.68
CA THR A 88 23.58 0.89 3.83
C THR A 88 24.79 0.03 3.38
N GLU A 89 24.66 -0.62 2.23
CA GLU A 89 25.75 -1.43 1.65
C GLU A 89 26.98 -0.59 1.37
N GLU A 90 26.81 0.63 0.84
CA GLU A 90 27.93 1.54 0.59
C GLU A 90 28.64 1.92 1.89
N LEU A 91 27.88 2.08 2.99
CA LEU A 91 28.42 2.48 4.29
C LEU A 91 29.07 1.32 5.05
N THR A 92 28.52 0.11 4.96
CA THR A 92 28.92 -1.05 5.77
C THR A 92 29.63 -2.15 4.98
N GLY A 93 29.59 -2.08 3.67
CA GLY A 93 30.16 -3.10 2.79
C GLY A 93 29.17 -4.19 2.42
N PRO A 94 29.41 -4.89 1.28
CA PRO A 94 28.47 -5.90 0.78
C PRO A 94 28.41 -7.19 1.61
N ASP A 95 29.38 -7.42 2.46
CA ASP A 95 29.47 -8.64 3.27
C ASP A 95 28.79 -8.50 4.64
N CYS A 96 28.23 -7.33 4.94
CA CYS A 96 27.51 -7.12 6.19
C CYS A 96 26.31 -8.07 6.27
N HIS A 97 26.20 -8.83 7.36
CA HIS A 97 25.17 -9.83 7.56
C HIS A 97 23.76 -9.24 7.43
N SER A 98 23.54 -8.06 8.01
CA SER A 98 22.24 -7.38 7.93
C SER A 98 21.85 -7.02 6.50
N VAL A 99 22.83 -6.60 5.69
CA VAL A 99 22.61 -6.28 4.27
C VAL A 99 22.26 -7.54 3.46
N VAL A 100 22.96 -8.63 3.71
CA VAL A 100 22.73 -9.92 3.02
C VAL A 100 21.31 -10.42 3.33
N GLU A 101 20.91 -10.39 4.60
CA GLU A 101 19.55 -10.78 5.01
C GLU A 101 18.48 -9.90 4.39
N ALA A 102 18.69 -8.57 4.42
CA ALA A 102 17.75 -7.62 3.87
C ALA A 102 17.56 -7.82 2.38
N LYS A 103 18.63 -8.07 1.63
CA LYS A 103 18.56 -8.37 0.18
C LYS A 103 17.77 -9.64 -0.08
N ALA A 104 17.98 -10.68 0.70
CA ALA A 104 17.27 -11.95 0.55
C ALA A 104 15.76 -11.76 0.76
N LEU A 105 15.37 -11.01 1.79
CA LEU A 105 13.97 -10.71 2.07
C LEU A 105 13.35 -9.85 0.97
N LEU A 106 14.10 -8.89 0.46
CA LEU A 106 13.65 -8.03 -0.63
C LEU A 106 13.40 -8.81 -1.90
N ASP A 107 14.32 -9.72 -2.27
CA ASP A 107 14.18 -10.56 -3.46
C ASP A 107 12.95 -11.47 -3.34
N ALA A 108 12.69 -12.01 -2.16
CA ALA A 108 11.49 -12.82 -1.91
C ALA A 108 10.20 -11.98 -2.07
N ALA A 109 10.21 -10.75 -1.57
CA ALA A 109 9.06 -9.84 -1.71
C ALA A 109 8.82 -9.46 -3.18
N LYS A 110 9.87 -9.18 -3.94
CA LYS A 110 9.76 -8.88 -5.37
C LYS A 110 9.17 -10.03 -6.16
N ALA A 111 9.58 -11.25 -5.85
CA ALA A 111 9.07 -12.45 -6.52
C ALA A 111 7.56 -12.57 -6.34
N LYS A 112 7.04 -12.24 -5.15
CA LYS A 112 5.60 -12.26 -4.88
C LYS A 112 4.84 -11.18 -5.63
N LEU A 113 5.46 -10.03 -5.88
CA LEU A 113 4.81 -8.92 -6.57
C LEU A 113 4.74 -9.10 -8.07
N THR A 114 5.60 -9.94 -8.64
CA THR A 114 5.63 -10.18 -10.09
C THR A 114 4.72 -11.33 -10.53
N ASP A 115 4.20 -12.09 -9.59
CA ASP A 115 3.29 -13.20 -9.89
C ASP A 115 1.84 -12.72 -10.18
#